data_acea40f8afcd377a31cd9decddb7b437
#
_entry.id   acea40f8afcd377a31cd9decddb7b437
#
_cell.length_a   1.000
_cell.length_b   1.000
_cell.length_c   1.000
_cell.angle_alpha   90.00
_cell.angle_beta   90.00
_cell.angle_gamma   90.00
#
_symmetry.space_group_name_H-M   'P 1'
#
loop_
_entity.id
_entity.type
_entity.pdbx_description
1 polymer ?
#
loop_
_entity_poly.entity_id
_entity_poly.type
_entity_poly.pdbx_seq_one_letter_code
_entity_poly.pdbx_strand_id
1 'polypeptide(L)'
;MSEDILRKLAEVQKRLAERLVERPLPLESVKTVGAVDVSYRGERARAAFVLCSFPDCEPLISRVVETEVPFPYIPTYFFLRETRPVLLAIGRERPDVLLVEGHGKAHPRSYGLASHIGLVLGAPTVGIAKRLLKGAPPGSWVRVGRAYVSVGHLVDLDSAVAIVKALSRDGYPLPLKLADRLSKV
;
A
#
# COMPACT_ATOMS: atom_id res chain seq x y z
N MET A 1 20.00 -3.43 -13.38
CA MET A 1 20.08 -4.50 -12.37
C MET A 1 20.11 -5.84 -13.09
N SER A 2 21.01 -6.76 -12.72
CA SER A 2 21.19 -8.03 -13.41
C SER A 2 20.01 -9.00 -13.17
N GLU A 3 19.79 -9.91 -14.12
CA GLU A 3 18.75 -10.96 -13.98
C GLU A 3 19.00 -11.85 -12.76
N ASP A 4 20.26 -12.12 -12.42
CA ASP A 4 20.59 -12.94 -11.27
C ASP A 4 20.18 -12.28 -9.95
N ILE A 5 20.39 -10.97 -9.83
CA ILE A 5 19.95 -10.19 -8.66
C ILE A 5 18.42 -10.20 -8.57
N LEU A 6 17.73 -9.97 -9.69
CA LEU A 6 16.26 -9.99 -9.71
C LEU A 6 15.71 -11.36 -9.32
N ARG A 7 16.33 -12.43 -9.78
CA ARG A 7 15.93 -13.79 -9.38
C ARG A 7 16.11 -14.02 -7.88
N LYS A 8 17.22 -13.57 -7.30
CA LYS A 8 17.45 -13.66 -5.86
C LYS A 8 16.42 -12.83 -5.08
N LEU A 9 16.10 -11.63 -5.56
CA LEU A 9 15.06 -10.80 -4.95
C LEU A 9 13.68 -11.45 -5.03
N ALA A 10 13.36 -12.09 -6.15
CA ALA A 10 12.12 -12.84 -6.28
C ALA A 10 12.01 -13.98 -5.24
N GLU A 11 13.10 -14.69 -5.00
CA GLU A 11 13.14 -15.72 -3.96
C GLU A 11 12.96 -15.14 -2.56
N VAL A 12 13.56 -13.97 -2.29
CA VAL A 12 13.35 -13.25 -1.03
C VAL A 12 11.89 -12.87 -0.86
N GLN A 13 11.25 -12.34 -1.90
CA GLN A 13 9.82 -11.99 -1.84
C GLN A 13 8.95 -13.22 -1.52
N LYS A 14 9.22 -14.36 -2.15
CA LYS A 14 8.47 -15.59 -1.88
C LYS A 14 8.60 -16.04 -0.42
N ARG A 15 9.79 -15.95 0.15
CA ARG A 15 10.04 -16.28 1.56
C ARG A 15 9.34 -15.30 2.50
N LEU A 16 9.40 -14.00 2.19
CA LEU A 16 8.74 -12.99 3.00
C LEU A 16 7.22 -13.11 2.92
N ALA A 17 6.69 -13.52 1.78
CA ALA A 17 5.25 -13.75 1.62
C ALA A 17 4.72 -14.80 2.61
N GLU A 18 5.51 -15.81 2.96
CA GLU A 18 5.15 -16.83 3.93
C GLU A 18 4.98 -16.28 5.35
N ARG A 19 5.53 -15.10 5.63
CA ARG A 19 5.44 -14.42 6.92
C ARG A 19 4.24 -13.49 7.04
N LEU A 20 3.52 -13.27 5.95
CA LEU A 20 2.31 -12.44 5.97
C LEU A 20 1.20 -13.16 6.74
N VAL A 21 0.48 -12.39 7.52
CA VAL A 21 -0.65 -12.88 8.33
C VAL A 21 -1.92 -12.21 7.85
N GLU A 22 -2.95 -13.01 7.63
CA GLU A 22 -4.31 -12.54 7.36
C GLU A 22 -5.16 -12.83 8.58
N ARG A 23 -5.83 -11.80 9.09
CA ARG A 23 -6.76 -11.94 10.22
C ARG A 23 -7.86 -10.89 10.14
N PRO A 24 -9.05 -11.18 10.68
CA PRO A 24 -10.13 -10.20 10.71
C PRO A 24 -9.71 -8.91 11.41
N LEU A 25 -10.10 -7.78 10.84
CA LEU A 25 -9.96 -6.46 11.44
C LEU A 25 -11.36 -5.83 11.49
N PRO A 26 -12.08 -5.96 12.62
CA PRO A 26 -13.45 -5.46 12.71
C PRO A 26 -13.51 -3.94 12.51
N LEU A 27 -14.51 -3.45 11.78
CA LEU A 27 -14.66 -2.02 11.50
C LEU A 27 -14.74 -1.18 12.78
N GLU A 28 -15.39 -1.69 13.81
CA GLU A 28 -15.52 -1.00 15.09
C GLU A 28 -14.20 -0.82 15.84
N SER A 29 -13.19 -1.59 15.49
CA SER A 29 -11.85 -1.44 16.07
C SER A 29 -10.98 -0.42 15.33
N VAL A 30 -11.44 0.04 14.16
CA VAL A 30 -10.69 1.01 13.34
C VAL A 30 -11.15 2.42 13.69
N LYS A 31 -10.23 3.26 14.17
CA LYS A 31 -10.49 4.66 14.52
C LYS A 31 -9.73 5.61 13.60
N THR A 32 -8.57 5.19 13.11
CA THR A 32 -7.73 5.97 12.21
C THR A 32 -7.29 5.14 11.02
N VAL A 33 -7.21 5.80 9.87
CA VAL A 33 -6.72 5.22 8.62
C VAL A 33 -5.62 6.11 8.08
N GLY A 34 -4.50 5.49 7.72
CA GLY A 34 -3.46 6.18 6.97
C GLY A 34 -3.56 5.84 5.49
N ALA A 35 -3.09 6.74 4.64
CA ALA A 35 -2.97 6.50 3.21
C ALA A 35 -1.64 7.06 2.72
N VAL A 36 -0.98 6.35 1.83
CA VAL A 36 0.31 6.76 1.30
C VAL A 36 0.34 6.54 -0.21
N ASP A 37 0.88 7.52 -0.93
CA ASP A 37 1.05 7.51 -2.37
C ASP A 37 2.37 8.18 -2.74
N VAL A 38 2.97 7.76 -3.84
CA VAL A 38 4.26 8.27 -4.31
C VAL A 38 4.14 8.72 -5.75
N SER A 39 4.63 9.92 -6.05
CA SER A 39 4.82 10.40 -7.41
C SER A 39 6.30 10.63 -7.70
N TYR A 40 6.66 10.69 -8.97
CA TYR A 40 8.05 10.81 -9.40
C TYR A 40 8.25 11.99 -10.33
N ARG A 41 9.39 12.68 -10.15
CA ARG A 41 9.90 13.67 -11.09
C ARG A 41 11.37 13.33 -11.33
N GLY A 42 11.67 12.70 -12.46
CA GLY A 42 13.00 12.15 -12.70
C GLY A 42 13.36 11.09 -11.66
N GLU A 43 14.50 11.25 -11.02
CA GLU A 43 15.00 10.33 -9.98
C GLU A 43 14.55 10.71 -8.58
N ARG A 44 13.70 11.72 -8.44
CA ARG A 44 13.15 12.14 -7.15
C ARG A 44 11.74 11.59 -6.95
N ALA A 45 11.52 11.02 -5.77
CA ALA A 45 10.21 10.59 -5.32
C ALA A 45 9.62 11.63 -4.36
N ARG A 46 8.32 11.83 -4.49
CA ARG A 46 7.54 12.66 -3.59
C ARG A 46 6.46 11.78 -2.98
N ALA A 47 6.64 11.40 -1.71
CA ALA A 47 5.70 10.56 -0.98
C ALA A 47 4.80 11.43 -0.12
N ALA A 48 3.50 11.18 -0.20
CA ALA A 48 2.51 11.86 0.62
C ALA A 48 1.84 10.85 1.56
N PHE A 49 1.70 11.24 2.80
CA PHE A 49 0.99 10.51 3.84
C PHE A 49 -0.15 11.34 4.40
N VAL A 50 -1.32 10.74 4.50
CA VAL A 50 -2.50 11.36 5.13
C VAL A 50 -2.98 10.42 6.23
N LEU A 51 -3.18 10.96 7.44
CA LEU A 51 -3.87 10.27 8.51
C LEU A 51 -5.25 10.89 8.64
N CYS A 52 -6.29 10.07 8.65
CA CYS A 52 -7.65 10.56 8.83
C CYS A 52 -8.44 9.69 9.83
N SER A 53 -9.53 10.25 10.35
CA SER A 53 -10.47 9.52 11.17
C SER A 53 -11.22 8.48 10.33
N PHE A 54 -11.76 7.47 10.98
CA PHE A 54 -12.57 6.45 10.34
C PHE A 54 -13.93 6.35 11.05
N PRO A 55 -15.05 6.27 10.33
CA PRO A 55 -15.18 6.17 8.86
C PRO A 55 -15.29 7.50 8.12
N ASP A 56 -15.36 8.64 8.82
CA ASP A 56 -15.68 9.94 8.22
C ASP A 56 -14.57 10.50 7.34
N CYS A 57 -13.34 10.02 7.52
CA CYS A 57 -12.15 10.48 6.81
C CYS A 57 -11.92 11.98 6.99
N GLU A 58 -11.96 12.44 8.23
CA GLU A 58 -11.55 13.79 8.58
C GLU A 58 -10.04 13.84 8.66
N PRO A 59 -9.36 14.69 7.85
CA PRO A 59 -7.90 14.76 7.87
C PRO A 59 -7.36 15.23 9.23
N LEU A 60 -6.44 14.46 9.80
CA LEU A 60 -5.80 14.76 11.08
C LEU A 60 -4.35 15.20 10.89
N ILE A 61 -3.63 14.53 10.00
CA ILE A 61 -2.22 14.81 9.70
C ILE A 61 -2.01 14.63 8.20
N SER A 62 -1.21 15.50 7.60
CA SER A 62 -0.70 15.29 6.26
C SER A 62 0.79 15.62 6.24
N ARG A 63 1.55 14.82 5.47
CA ARG A 63 3.00 14.99 5.36
C ARG A 63 3.44 14.65 3.96
N VAL A 64 4.35 15.44 3.43
CA VAL A 64 4.99 15.19 2.15
C VAL A 64 6.50 15.15 2.36
N VAL A 65 7.13 14.12 1.80
CA VAL A 65 8.58 13.95 1.87
C VAL A 65 9.13 13.77 0.45
N GLU A 66 10.18 14.49 0.13
CA GLU A 66 10.90 14.30 -1.13
C GLU A 66 12.23 13.60 -0.85
N THR A 67 12.58 12.63 -1.68
CA THR A 67 13.83 11.90 -1.57
C THR A 67 14.30 11.43 -2.94
N GLU A 68 15.59 11.18 -3.04
CA GLU A 68 16.14 10.53 -4.23
C GLU A 68 15.81 9.05 -4.20
N VAL A 69 15.59 8.48 -5.39
CA VAL A 69 15.31 7.05 -5.54
C VAL A 69 16.33 6.46 -6.50
N PRO A 70 17.35 5.79 -5.97
CA PRO A 70 18.43 5.24 -6.79
C PRO A 70 18.05 3.99 -7.59
N PHE A 71 16.90 3.38 -7.28
CA PHE A 71 16.48 2.16 -7.96
C PHE A 71 15.65 2.46 -9.20
N PRO A 72 15.89 1.75 -10.32
CA PRO A 72 15.10 1.92 -11.53
C PRO A 72 13.68 1.40 -11.33
N TYR A 73 12.77 1.87 -12.20
CA TYR A 73 11.43 1.32 -12.29
C TYR A 73 11.50 -0.08 -12.89
N ILE A 74 11.21 -1.10 -12.09
CA ILE A 74 11.14 -2.49 -12.53
C ILE A 74 9.79 -3.04 -12.08
N PRO A 75 8.89 -3.38 -13.00
CA PRO A 75 7.59 -3.96 -12.65
C PRO A 75 7.74 -5.14 -11.70
N THR A 76 6.84 -5.26 -10.73
CA THR A 76 6.80 -6.29 -9.68
C THR A 76 7.88 -6.21 -8.61
N TYR A 77 8.78 -5.21 -8.70
CA TYR A 77 9.83 -4.95 -7.69
C TYR A 77 9.71 -3.55 -7.09
N PHE A 78 8.49 -3.00 -6.99
CA PHE A 78 8.24 -1.67 -6.45
C PHE A 78 8.68 -1.51 -5.00
N PHE A 79 8.71 -2.58 -4.24
CA PHE A 79 9.16 -2.52 -2.86
C PHE A 79 10.61 -2.00 -2.74
N LEU A 80 11.45 -2.22 -3.74
CA LEU A 80 12.80 -1.66 -3.76
C LEU A 80 12.80 -0.14 -3.97
N ARG A 81 11.87 0.34 -4.78
CA ARG A 81 11.83 1.74 -5.19
C ARG A 81 11.07 2.60 -4.19
N GLU A 82 9.96 2.10 -3.66
CA GLU A 82 9.00 2.91 -2.92
C GLU A 82 9.05 2.73 -1.40
N THR A 83 9.67 1.70 -0.88
CA THR A 83 9.69 1.45 0.57
C THR A 83 10.27 2.62 1.35
N ARG A 84 11.42 3.13 0.96
CA ARG A 84 12.08 4.22 1.69
C ARG A 84 11.24 5.50 1.68
N PRO A 85 10.80 6.06 0.53
CA PRO A 85 9.97 7.25 0.56
C PRO A 85 8.67 7.06 1.34
N VAL A 86 8.03 5.91 1.23
CA VAL A 86 6.81 5.60 1.99
C VAL A 86 7.07 5.62 3.50
N LEU A 87 8.10 4.95 3.97
CA LEU A 87 8.43 4.91 5.39
C LEU A 87 8.80 6.29 5.93
N LEU A 88 9.50 7.10 5.16
CA LEU A 88 9.81 8.48 5.54
C LEU A 88 8.55 9.33 5.68
N ALA A 89 7.59 9.17 4.77
CA ALA A 89 6.33 9.92 4.83
C ALA A 89 5.46 9.50 6.01
N ILE A 90 5.40 8.21 6.32
CA ILE A 90 4.65 7.70 7.48
C ILE A 90 5.28 8.17 8.78
N GLY A 91 6.61 8.15 8.86
CA GLY A 91 7.32 8.56 10.07
C GLY A 91 6.93 7.72 11.28
N ARG A 92 6.57 8.39 12.37
CA ARG A 92 6.17 7.74 13.63
C ARG A 92 4.68 7.43 13.74
N GLU A 93 3.90 7.83 12.74
CA GLU A 93 2.47 7.59 12.76
C GLU A 93 2.16 6.09 12.66
N ARG A 94 1.17 5.65 13.42
CA ARG A 94 0.72 4.24 13.42
C ARG A 94 -0.81 4.20 13.36
N PRO A 95 -1.38 4.36 12.17
CA PRO A 95 -2.83 4.21 12.00
C PRO A 95 -3.27 2.79 12.28
N ASP A 96 -4.55 2.60 12.59
CA ASP A 96 -5.10 1.25 12.80
C ASP A 96 -5.04 0.40 11.54
N VAL A 97 -5.12 1.04 10.37
CA VAL A 97 -4.88 0.41 9.07
C VAL A 97 -4.27 1.42 8.11
N LEU A 98 -3.34 0.96 7.28
CA LEU A 98 -2.68 1.78 6.27
C LEU A 98 -3.10 1.33 4.88
N LEU A 99 -3.63 2.25 4.10
CA LEU A 99 -3.89 2.05 2.67
C LEU A 99 -2.66 2.46 1.87
N VAL A 100 -2.14 1.56 1.08
CA VAL A 100 -0.95 1.78 0.26
C VAL A 100 -1.37 1.78 -1.21
N GLU A 101 -1.09 2.86 -1.93
CA GLU A 101 -1.27 2.88 -3.38
C GLU A 101 -0.28 1.92 -4.01
N GLY A 102 -0.76 0.75 -4.39
CA GLY A 102 0.03 -0.37 -4.87
C GLY A 102 -0.64 -1.69 -4.56
N HIS A 103 0.10 -2.77 -4.70
CA HIS A 103 -0.43 -4.12 -4.51
C HIS A 103 0.04 -4.73 -3.20
N GLY A 104 -0.84 -5.55 -2.61
CA GLY A 104 -0.50 -6.47 -1.55
C GLY A 104 -0.27 -7.87 -2.13
N LYS A 105 -1.10 -8.83 -1.73
CA LYS A 105 -0.99 -10.23 -2.20
C LYS A 105 -1.48 -10.43 -3.65
N ALA A 106 -2.14 -9.44 -4.26
CA ALA A 106 -2.46 -9.43 -5.69
C ALA A 106 -1.20 -9.14 -6.52
N HIS A 107 -0.23 -10.03 -6.46
CA HIS A 107 1.11 -9.89 -6.99
C HIS A 107 1.61 -11.26 -7.44
N PRO A 108 2.44 -11.37 -8.50
CA PRO A 108 2.92 -12.66 -8.99
C PRO A 108 3.59 -13.54 -7.94
N ARG A 109 4.22 -12.94 -6.94
CA ARG A 109 4.86 -13.64 -5.83
C ARG A 109 4.13 -13.46 -4.50
N SER A 110 2.87 -12.99 -4.56
CA SER A 110 2.01 -12.70 -3.39
C SER A 110 2.65 -11.73 -2.39
N TYR A 111 3.50 -10.83 -2.88
CA TYR A 111 4.27 -9.91 -2.03
C TYR A 111 4.55 -8.60 -2.75
N GLY A 112 3.58 -7.70 -2.76
CA GLY A 112 3.73 -6.36 -3.31
C GLY A 112 4.16 -5.34 -2.26
N LEU A 113 4.15 -4.07 -2.64
CA LEU A 113 4.57 -2.96 -1.78
C LEU A 113 3.79 -2.92 -0.45
N ALA A 114 2.47 -3.05 -0.49
CA ALA A 114 1.65 -3.01 0.72
C ALA A 114 2.00 -4.15 1.69
N SER A 115 2.30 -5.33 1.17
CA SER A 115 2.75 -6.47 1.97
C SER A 115 4.08 -6.17 2.65
N HIS A 116 5.03 -5.62 1.91
CA HIS A 116 6.35 -5.29 2.45
C HIS A 116 6.28 -4.19 3.52
N ILE A 117 5.55 -3.13 3.27
CA ILE A 117 5.34 -2.06 4.25
C ILE A 117 4.68 -2.61 5.52
N GLY A 118 3.66 -3.44 5.37
CA GLY A 118 2.98 -4.07 6.51
C GLY A 118 3.90 -4.96 7.33
N LEU A 119 4.72 -5.76 6.67
CA LEU A 119 5.66 -6.65 7.36
C LEU A 119 6.77 -5.86 8.07
N VAL A 120 7.31 -4.83 7.43
CA VAL A 120 8.34 -3.96 8.02
C VAL A 120 7.81 -3.22 9.25
N LEU A 121 6.60 -2.67 9.18
CA LEU A 121 6.00 -1.91 10.27
C LEU A 121 5.33 -2.80 11.33
N GLY A 122 5.04 -4.06 11.03
CA GLY A 122 4.23 -4.90 11.90
C GLY A 122 2.82 -4.35 12.07
N ALA A 123 2.22 -3.84 10.99
CA ALA A 123 0.96 -3.10 11.03
C ALA A 123 -0.01 -3.59 9.94
N PRO A 124 -1.33 -3.44 10.16
CA PRO A 124 -2.32 -3.78 9.14
C PRO A 124 -2.17 -2.90 7.90
N THR A 125 -2.01 -3.52 6.74
CA THR A 125 -1.90 -2.81 5.46
C THR A 125 -2.79 -3.43 4.40
N VAL A 126 -3.31 -2.58 3.53
CA VAL A 126 -4.16 -2.94 2.40
C VAL A 126 -3.55 -2.32 1.14
N GLY A 127 -3.37 -3.13 0.11
CA GLY A 127 -2.96 -2.67 -1.20
C GLY A 127 -4.16 -2.24 -2.01
N ILE A 128 -4.07 -1.06 -2.62
CA ILE A 128 -5.12 -0.52 -3.46
C ILE A 128 -4.49 -0.03 -4.75
N ALA A 129 -4.95 -0.55 -5.87
CA ALA A 129 -4.39 -0.23 -7.17
C ALA A 129 -5.48 0.02 -8.20
N LYS A 130 -5.17 0.83 -9.20
CA LYS A 130 -6.08 1.12 -10.31
C LYS A 130 -6.04 0.04 -11.41
N ARG A 131 -5.00 -0.80 -11.39
CA ARG A 131 -4.80 -1.88 -12.37
C ARG A 131 -4.27 -3.12 -11.67
N LEU A 132 -4.64 -4.29 -12.19
CA LEU A 132 -4.07 -5.55 -11.73
C LEU A 132 -2.70 -5.79 -12.36
N LEU A 133 -1.82 -6.40 -11.59
CA LEU A 133 -0.58 -6.94 -12.12
C LEU A 133 -0.84 -8.28 -12.83
N LYS A 134 -0.14 -8.50 -13.93
CA LYS A 134 -0.14 -9.80 -14.60
C LYS A 134 0.40 -10.85 -13.62
N GLY A 135 -0.30 -11.97 -13.51
CA GLY A 135 0.11 -13.05 -12.61
C GLY A 135 -0.43 -12.93 -11.18
N ALA A 136 -1.27 -11.95 -10.88
CA ALA A 136 -1.96 -11.89 -9.59
C ALA A 136 -2.80 -13.17 -9.39
N PRO A 137 -2.63 -13.89 -8.25
CA PRO A 137 -3.36 -15.14 -8.05
C PRO A 137 -4.87 -14.95 -8.05
N PRO A 138 -5.64 -15.92 -8.58
CA PRO A 138 -7.10 -15.88 -8.46
C PRO A 138 -7.54 -15.78 -7.00
N GLY A 139 -8.53 -14.94 -6.71
CA GLY A 139 -9.05 -14.76 -5.36
C GLY A 139 -8.17 -13.89 -4.45
N SER A 140 -7.05 -13.37 -4.93
CA SER A 140 -6.16 -12.51 -4.14
C SER A 140 -6.61 -11.04 -4.09
N TRP A 141 -7.67 -10.69 -4.79
CA TRP A 141 -8.16 -9.33 -4.89
C TRP A 141 -9.67 -9.27 -5.05
N VAL A 142 -10.24 -8.12 -4.68
CA VAL A 142 -11.65 -7.78 -4.93
C VAL A 142 -11.68 -6.37 -5.53
N ARG A 143 -12.49 -6.19 -6.55
CA ARG A 143 -12.72 -4.87 -7.12
C ARG A 143 -13.80 -4.12 -6.35
N VAL A 144 -13.47 -2.92 -5.89
CA VAL A 144 -14.39 -1.99 -5.24
C VAL A 144 -14.37 -0.68 -6.02
N GLY A 145 -15.44 -0.40 -6.74
CA GLY A 145 -15.44 0.73 -7.67
C GLY A 145 -14.36 0.57 -8.73
N ARG A 146 -13.41 1.52 -8.77
CA ARG A 146 -12.27 1.48 -9.67
C ARG A 146 -11.00 0.91 -9.02
N ALA A 147 -11.11 0.49 -7.76
CA ALA A 147 -9.99 0.02 -6.98
C ALA A 147 -9.91 -1.50 -6.98
N TYR A 148 -8.71 -2.03 -7.18
CA TYR A 148 -8.40 -3.44 -6.93
C TYR A 148 -7.78 -3.53 -5.54
N VAL A 149 -8.49 -4.20 -4.63
CA VAL A 149 -8.16 -4.29 -3.21
C VAL A 149 -7.53 -5.62 -2.92
N SER A 150 -6.37 -5.64 -2.30
CA SER A 150 -5.70 -6.86 -1.86
C SER A 150 -5.11 -6.70 -0.47
N VAL A 151 -4.96 -7.82 0.23
CA VAL A 151 -4.37 -7.84 1.56
C VAL A 151 -2.88 -7.51 1.49
N GLY A 152 -2.41 -6.63 2.36
CA GLY A 152 -1.00 -6.46 2.63
C GLY A 152 -0.56 -7.38 3.76
N HIS A 153 -0.93 -7.03 4.99
CA HIS A 153 -0.55 -7.75 6.20
C HIS A 153 -1.54 -7.46 7.33
N LEU A 154 -1.72 -8.40 8.25
CA LEU A 154 -2.51 -8.27 9.49
C LEU A 154 -3.98 -7.83 9.29
N VAL A 155 -4.55 -8.14 8.16
CA VAL A 155 -5.95 -7.91 7.83
C VAL A 155 -6.39 -8.99 6.85
N ASP A 156 -7.64 -9.42 6.90
CA ASP A 156 -8.16 -10.33 5.87
C ASP A 156 -8.84 -9.56 4.73
N LEU A 157 -9.15 -10.26 3.65
CA LEU A 157 -9.69 -9.62 2.45
C LEU A 157 -11.07 -9.03 2.68
N ASP A 158 -11.92 -9.72 3.43
CA ASP A 158 -13.27 -9.24 3.73
C ASP A 158 -13.24 -7.94 4.54
N SER A 159 -12.37 -7.87 5.55
CA SER A 159 -12.16 -6.65 6.35
C SER A 159 -11.59 -5.52 5.49
N ALA A 160 -10.60 -5.83 4.64
CA ALA A 160 -10.01 -4.84 3.73
C ALA A 160 -11.07 -4.25 2.80
N VAL A 161 -11.91 -5.09 2.21
CA VAL A 161 -13.01 -4.66 1.33
C VAL A 161 -14.02 -3.77 2.08
N ALA A 162 -14.40 -4.17 3.29
CA ALA A 162 -15.35 -3.39 4.10
C ALA A 162 -14.79 -2.01 4.45
N ILE A 163 -13.51 -1.92 4.83
CA ILE A 163 -12.83 -0.66 5.12
C ILE A 163 -12.80 0.23 3.87
N VAL A 164 -12.42 -0.33 2.73
CA VAL A 164 -12.33 0.42 1.47
C VAL A 164 -13.71 0.92 1.03
N LYS A 165 -14.75 0.09 1.16
CA LYS A 165 -16.13 0.52 0.85
C LYS A 165 -16.56 1.71 1.71
N ALA A 166 -16.27 1.67 3.01
CA ALA A 166 -16.62 2.74 3.93
C ALA A 166 -15.92 4.06 3.59
N LEU A 167 -14.70 4.01 3.06
CA LEU A 167 -13.89 5.18 2.73
C LEU A 167 -14.05 5.66 1.29
N SER A 168 -14.67 4.87 0.42
CA SER A 168 -14.77 5.21 -1.00
C SER A 168 -15.71 6.39 -1.26
N ARG A 169 -15.26 7.30 -2.10
CA ARG A 169 -16.02 8.43 -2.62
C ARG A 169 -15.75 8.49 -4.12
N ASP A 170 -16.82 8.48 -4.92
CA ASP A 170 -16.72 8.47 -6.38
C ASP A 170 -15.81 7.32 -6.90
N GLY A 171 -15.96 6.14 -6.29
CA GLY A 171 -15.34 4.90 -6.76
C GLY A 171 -13.90 4.67 -6.32
N TYR A 172 -13.34 5.48 -5.42
CA TYR A 172 -11.98 5.31 -4.90
C TYR A 172 -11.87 5.79 -3.45
N PRO A 173 -10.98 5.20 -2.62
CA PRO A 173 -10.83 5.64 -1.22
C PRO A 173 -10.40 7.09 -1.12
N LEU A 174 -11.17 7.88 -0.35
CA LEU A 174 -10.90 9.31 -0.19
C LEU A 174 -9.49 9.59 0.38
N PRO A 175 -8.98 8.85 1.40
CA PRO A 175 -7.63 9.12 1.89
C PRO A 175 -6.55 9.00 0.83
N LEU A 176 -6.68 8.05 -0.10
CA LEU A 176 -5.73 7.89 -1.20
C LEU A 176 -5.86 9.00 -2.24
N LYS A 177 -7.08 9.49 -2.49
CA LYS A 177 -7.27 10.66 -3.35
C LYS A 177 -6.55 11.88 -2.78
N LEU A 178 -6.61 12.07 -1.46
CA LEU A 178 -5.93 13.17 -0.78
C LEU A 178 -4.41 13.01 -0.87
N ALA A 179 -3.89 11.82 -0.63
CA ALA A 179 -2.46 11.54 -0.75
C ALA A 179 -1.97 11.74 -2.18
N ASP A 180 -2.72 11.29 -3.18
CA ASP A 180 -2.39 11.48 -4.59
C ASP A 180 -2.24 12.97 -4.94
N ARG A 181 -3.18 13.79 -4.53
CA ARG A 181 -3.12 15.25 -4.77
C ARG A 181 -1.89 15.87 -4.13
N LEU A 182 -1.61 15.53 -2.86
CA LEU A 182 -0.46 16.05 -2.14
C LEU A 182 0.87 15.64 -2.78
N SER A 183 0.95 14.42 -3.30
CA SER A 183 2.18 13.93 -3.93
C SER A 183 2.49 14.66 -5.24
N LYS A 184 1.50 15.27 -5.88
CA LYS A 184 1.62 15.92 -7.20
C LYS A 184 1.73 17.43 -7.17
N VAL A 185 1.58 18.05 -6.03
CA VAL A 185 1.61 19.53 -5.90
C VAL A 185 3.01 20.13 -5.98
#